data_d9d4622d56db49b4d367eb89ddb6559d
#
_entry.id   d9d4622d56db49b4d367eb89ddb6559d
#
_cell.length_a   1.000
_cell.length_b   1.000
_cell.length_c   1.000
_cell.angle_alpha   90.00
_cell.angle_beta   90.00
_cell.angle_gamma   90.00
#
_symmetry.space_group_name_H-M   'P 1'
#
loop_
_entity.id
_entity.type
_entity.pdbx_description
1 polymer ?
#
loop_
_entity_poly.entity_id
_entity_poly.type
_entity_poly.pdbx_seq_one_letter_code
_entity_poly.pdbx_strand_id
1 'polypeptide(L)'
;MTAGTAVDGARAVLLDTCALIWLANGDALQPQALSAIISAGSADGIFVSPASAWEIGMLSRPRQGRSGAVSFLPDPQSWFARFVAGPGIRIAPLLPEIMIAASFLPEPIHGDPGDRLILATARHHQMPVVTRDRKIIDYASAGHARVIAC
;
A
#
# COMPACT_ATOMS: atom_id res chain seq x y z
N MET A 1 14.53 12.09 21.35
CA MET A 1 14.28 10.93 20.48
C MET A 1 13.65 11.41 19.21
N THR A 2 14.39 11.29 18.16
CA THR A 2 13.96 11.76 16.85
C THR A 2 13.05 10.71 16.22
N ALA A 3 11.91 11.16 15.71
CA ALA A 3 10.94 10.32 15.00
C ALA A 3 11.52 9.64 13.73
N GLY A 4 12.78 9.90 13.40
CA GLY A 4 13.44 9.37 12.21
C GLY A 4 13.97 7.94 12.35
N THR A 5 14.09 7.42 13.56
CA THR A 5 14.68 6.09 13.77
C THR A 5 13.69 4.93 13.69
N ALA A 6 12.39 5.20 13.72
CA ALA A 6 11.38 4.15 13.68
C ALA A 6 11.15 3.55 12.28
N VAL A 7 11.64 4.21 11.23
CA VAL A 7 11.39 3.82 9.83
C VAL A 7 12.46 2.86 9.32
N ASP A 8 13.71 3.06 9.76
CA ASP A 8 14.84 2.24 9.31
C ASP A 8 14.83 0.82 9.89
N GLY A 9 14.00 0.55 10.89
CA GLY A 9 13.90 -0.74 11.54
C GLY A 9 12.57 -1.48 11.29
N ALA A 10 11.75 -1.01 10.35
CA ALA A 10 10.46 -1.65 10.08
C ALA A 10 10.67 -3.07 9.57
N ARG A 11 10.13 -4.06 10.30
CA ARG A 11 10.21 -5.46 9.91
C ARG A 11 9.14 -5.85 8.90
N ALA A 12 8.10 -5.03 8.76
CA ALA A 12 7.02 -5.21 7.79
C ALA A 12 6.62 -3.85 7.25
N VAL A 13 6.26 -3.80 5.98
CA VAL A 13 5.69 -2.60 5.34
C VAL A 13 4.44 -3.00 4.57
N LEU A 14 3.50 -2.07 4.43
CA LEU A 14 2.32 -2.24 3.59
C LEU A 14 2.44 -1.27 2.41
N LEU A 15 2.42 -1.82 1.19
CA LEU A 15 2.45 -0.99 -0.01
C LEU A 15 1.03 -0.49 -0.30
N ASP A 16 0.88 0.81 -0.61
CA ASP A 16 -0.35 1.24 -1.24
C ASP A 16 -0.37 0.79 -2.71
N THR A 17 -1.48 0.97 -3.39
CA THR A 17 -1.64 0.44 -4.75
C THR A 17 -0.61 1.03 -5.71
N CYS A 18 -0.36 2.34 -5.64
CA CYS A 18 0.61 2.98 -6.52
C CYS A 18 2.03 2.50 -6.25
N ALA A 19 2.42 2.40 -4.98
CA ALA A 19 3.75 1.90 -4.61
C ALA A 19 3.96 0.46 -5.09
N LEU A 20 2.93 -0.38 -4.99
CA LEU A 20 2.95 -1.74 -5.53
C LEU A 20 3.23 -1.74 -7.03
N ILE A 21 2.50 -0.91 -7.78
CA ILE A 21 2.64 -0.83 -9.24
C ILE A 21 4.03 -0.33 -9.62
N TRP A 22 4.52 0.72 -8.96
CA TRP A 22 5.86 1.26 -9.25
C TRP A 22 6.96 0.25 -8.94
N LEU A 23 6.85 -0.45 -7.81
CA LEU A 23 7.83 -1.49 -7.46
C LEU A 23 7.83 -2.62 -8.49
N ALA A 24 6.65 -3.08 -8.90
CA ALA A 24 6.51 -4.14 -9.89
C ALA A 24 7.06 -3.74 -11.26
N ASN A 25 6.93 -2.47 -11.63
CA ASN A 25 7.40 -1.95 -12.91
C ASN A 25 8.88 -1.59 -12.90
N GLY A 26 9.54 -1.62 -11.74
CA GLY A 26 10.92 -1.18 -11.61
C GLY A 26 11.09 0.33 -11.66
N ASP A 27 10.03 1.08 -11.37
CA ASP A 27 10.09 2.54 -11.32
C ASP A 27 10.93 3.02 -10.13
N ALA A 28 11.51 4.21 -10.26
CA ALA A 28 12.35 4.78 -9.20
C ALA A 28 11.52 5.12 -7.97
N LEU A 29 11.98 4.65 -6.82
CA LEU A 29 11.43 5.00 -5.51
C LEU A 29 12.48 5.79 -4.73
N GLN A 30 12.03 6.55 -3.73
CA GLN A 30 12.95 7.21 -2.81
C GLN A 30 13.89 6.16 -2.19
N PRO A 31 15.21 6.45 -2.05
CA PRO A 31 16.15 5.47 -1.50
C PRO A 31 15.74 4.93 -0.13
N GLN A 32 15.18 5.77 0.73
CA GLN A 32 14.71 5.38 2.06
C GLN A 32 13.57 4.36 1.96
N ALA A 33 12.63 4.56 1.06
CA ALA A 33 11.52 3.64 0.84
C ALA A 33 12.01 2.31 0.30
N LEU A 34 12.89 2.33 -0.69
CA LEU A 34 13.46 1.11 -1.27
C LEU A 34 14.23 0.31 -0.21
N SER A 35 15.03 0.98 0.61
CA SER A 35 15.77 0.34 1.72
C SER A 35 14.81 -0.33 2.71
N ALA A 36 13.73 0.36 3.10
CA ALA A 36 12.73 -0.19 4.01
C ALA A 36 12.01 -1.40 3.42
N ILE A 37 11.68 -1.36 2.13
CA ILE A 37 11.04 -2.47 1.42
C ILE A 37 11.97 -3.69 1.40
N ILE A 38 13.24 -3.50 1.06
CA ILE A 38 14.22 -4.59 1.01
C ILE A 38 14.38 -5.22 2.41
N SER A 39 14.51 -4.38 3.44
CA SER A 39 14.63 -4.86 4.82
C SER A 39 13.41 -5.67 5.26
N ALA A 40 12.21 -5.17 4.95
CA ALA A 40 10.96 -5.87 5.27
C ALA A 40 10.86 -7.21 4.55
N GLY A 41 11.27 -7.26 3.28
CA GLY A 41 11.25 -8.51 2.50
C GLY A 41 12.13 -9.60 3.10
N SER A 42 13.20 -9.23 3.79
CA SER A 42 14.10 -10.16 4.48
C SER A 42 13.68 -10.41 5.93
N ALA A 43 12.64 -9.77 6.41
CA ALA A 43 12.16 -9.89 7.78
C ALA A 43 10.71 -10.43 7.79
N ASP A 44 9.75 -9.61 8.23
CA ASP A 44 8.37 -10.08 8.40
C ASP A 44 7.53 -9.99 7.11
N GLY A 45 7.97 -9.23 6.13
CA GLY A 45 7.40 -9.25 4.79
C GLY A 45 6.99 -7.88 4.24
N ILE A 46 6.86 -7.87 2.91
CA ILE A 46 6.28 -6.78 2.15
C ILE A 46 4.82 -7.12 1.93
N PHE A 47 3.92 -6.40 2.60
CA PHE A 47 2.50 -6.72 2.57
C PHE A 47 1.78 -5.90 1.50
N VAL A 48 0.79 -6.52 0.88
CA VAL A 48 -0.15 -5.88 -0.04
C VAL A 48 -1.57 -6.22 0.37
N SER A 49 -2.50 -5.32 0.10
CA SER A 49 -3.91 -5.49 0.47
C SER A 49 -4.72 -6.10 -0.67
N PRO A 50 -5.72 -6.95 -0.38
CA PRO A 50 -6.73 -7.31 -1.38
C PRO A 50 -7.44 -6.09 -1.99
N ALA A 51 -7.51 -4.96 -1.27
CA ALA A 51 -8.02 -3.71 -1.82
C ALA A 51 -7.21 -3.25 -3.04
N SER A 52 -5.90 -3.48 -3.04
CA SER A 52 -5.05 -3.17 -4.21
C SER A 52 -5.40 -4.03 -5.40
N ALA A 53 -5.74 -5.31 -5.20
CA ALA A 53 -6.21 -6.17 -6.29
C ALA A 53 -7.49 -5.61 -6.92
N TRP A 54 -8.42 -5.15 -6.09
CA TRP A 54 -9.65 -4.51 -6.57
C TRP A 54 -9.35 -3.23 -7.36
N GLU A 55 -8.47 -2.36 -6.85
CA GLU A 55 -8.09 -1.14 -7.53
C GLU A 55 -7.39 -1.42 -8.87
N ILE A 56 -6.53 -2.43 -8.94
CA ILE A 56 -5.88 -2.87 -10.17
C ILE A 56 -6.92 -3.33 -11.18
N GLY A 57 -7.92 -4.09 -10.75
CA GLY A 57 -9.04 -4.46 -11.59
C GLY A 57 -9.78 -3.25 -12.13
N MET A 58 -10.05 -2.27 -11.27
CA MET A 58 -10.74 -1.03 -11.68
C MET A 58 -9.92 -0.23 -12.70
N LEU A 59 -8.61 -0.12 -12.49
CA LEU A 59 -7.70 0.57 -13.40
C LEU A 59 -7.61 -0.10 -14.77
N SER A 60 -7.84 -1.41 -14.82
CA SER A 60 -7.80 -2.20 -16.07
C SER A 60 -9.05 -2.04 -16.92
N ARG A 61 -10.12 -1.48 -16.35
CA ARG A 61 -11.39 -1.35 -17.06
C ARG A 61 -11.37 -0.13 -17.98
N PRO A 62 -11.91 -0.26 -19.23
CA PRO A 62 -12.14 0.91 -20.05
C PRO A 62 -13.09 1.89 -19.34
N ARG A 63 -12.78 3.18 -19.39
CA ARG A 63 -13.63 4.23 -18.81
C ARG A 63 -14.23 5.05 -19.94
N GLN A 64 -15.54 5.33 -19.87
CA GLN A 64 -16.19 6.26 -20.79
C GLN A 64 -15.53 7.63 -20.71
N GLY A 65 -15.15 8.20 -21.86
CA GLY A 65 -14.60 9.54 -21.96
C GLY A 65 -13.13 9.67 -21.56
N ARG A 66 -12.42 8.56 -21.28
CA ARG A 66 -10.98 8.58 -21.02
C ARG A 66 -10.27 7.63 -21.97
N SER A 67 -9.19 8.16 -22.58
CA SER A 67 -8.24 7.31 -23.28
C SER A 67 -7.43 6.53 -22.24
N GLY A 68 -7.43 5.20 -22.35
CA GLY A 68 -6.44 4.40 -21.66
C GLY A 68 -6.86 3.79 -20.34
N ALA A 69 -7.41 2.59 -20.42
CA ALA A 69 -7.27 1.64 -19.33
C ALA A 69 -5.78 1.36 -19.11
N VAL A 70 -5.34 1.21 -17.85
CA VAL A 70 -3.98 0.77 -17.54
C VAL A 70 -3.87 -0.71 -17.90
N SER A 71 -2.80 -1.08 -18.62
CA SER A 71 -2.57 -2.46 -19.02
C SER A 71 -1.76 -3.20 -17.97
N PHE A 72 -2.32 -4.31 -17.50
CA PHE A 72 -1.63 -5.27 -16.65
C PHE A 72 -1.55 -6.60 -17.40
N LEU A 73 -0.34 -6.95 -17.87
CA LEU A 73 -0.17 -8.07 -18.80
C LEU A 73 0.18 -9.38 -18.07
N PRO A 74 -0.31 -10.53 -18.55
CA PRO A 74 -1.24 -10.71 -19.69
C PRO A 74 -2.67 -10.28 -19.37
N ASP A 75 -3.05 -10.22 -18.10
CA ASP A 75 -4.31 -9.76 -17.54
C ASP A 75 -4.10 -9.36 -16.09
N PRO A 76 -5.02 -8.59 -15.47
CA PRO A 76 -4.84 -8.10 -14.10
C PRO A 76 -4.70 -9.21 -13.06
N GLN A 77 -5.46 -10.29 -13.20
CA GLN A 77 -5.42 -11.39 -12.25
C GLN A 77 -4.05 -12.10 -12.27
N SER A 78 -3.56 -12.42 -13.46
CA SER A 78 -2.25 -13.07 -13.60
C SER A 78 -1.12 -12.14 -13.18
N TRP A 79 -1.23 -10.85 -13.51
CA TRP A 79 -0.24 -9.86 -13.12
C TRP A 79 -0.12 -9.76 -11.60
N PHE A 80 -1.25 -9.66 -10.89
CA PHE A 80 -1.25 -9.57 -9.44
C PHE A 80 -0.74 -10.87 -8.79
N ALA A 81 -1.19 -12.02 -9.30
CA ALA A 81 -0.74 -13.32 -8.80
C ALA A 81 0.78 -13.47 -8.95
N ARG A 82 1.35 -13.03 -10.05
CA ARG A 82 2.81 -13.05 -10.29
C ARG A 82 3.54 -12.14 -9.30
N PHE A 83 2.99 -10.96 -9.03
CA PHE A 83 3.58 -10.03 -8.08
C PHE A 83 3.64 -10.67 -6.68
N VAL A 84 2.51 -11.21 -6.19
CA VAL A 84 2.46 -11.76 -4.83
C VAL A 84 3.23 -13.07 -4.68
N ALA A 85 3.57 -13.74 -5.78
CA ALA A 85 4.45 -14.90 -5.76
C ALA A 85 5.92 -14.54 -5.57
N GLY A 86 6.26 -13.27 -5.65
CA GLY A 86 7.63 -12.79 -5.46
C GLY A 86 8.16 -13.01 -4.04
N PRO A 87 9.50 -13.08 -3.88
CA PRO A 87 10.08 -13.35 -2.56
C PRO A 87 9.78 -12.23 -1.58
N GLY A 88 9.40 -12.61 -0.36
CA GLY A 88 9.13 -11.65 0.72
C GLY A 88 7.79 -10.95 0.62
N ILE A 89 6.98 -11.21 -0.39
CA ILE A 89 5.69 -10.56 -0.58
C ILE A 89 4.58 -11.40 0.04
N ARG A 90 3.69 -10.74 0.79
CA ARG A 90 2.57 -11.38 1.49
C ARG A 90 1.30 -10.56 1.31
N ILE A 91 0.16 -11.24 1.30
CA ILE A 91 -1.14 -10.58 1.32
C ILE A 91 -1.56 -10.36 2.77
N ALA A 92 -1.95 -9.12 3.10
CA ALA A 92 -2.57 -8.81 4.38
C ALA A 92 -4.09 -9.00 4.23
N PRO A 93 -4.69 -10.01 4.88
CA PRO A 93 -6.12 -10.28 4.70
C PRO A 93 -6.98 -9.11 5.19
N LEU A 94 -8.09 -8.85 4.49
CA LEU A 94 -9.10 -7.89 4.93
C LEU A 94 -10.09 -8.60 5.85
N LEU A 95 -9.73 -8.71 7.12
CA LEU A 95 -10.58 -9.30 8.14
C LEU A 95 -11.79 -8.40 8.41
N PRO A 96 -12.94 -8.97 8.83
CA PRO A 96 -14.12 -8.17 9.12
C PRO A 96 -13.86 -7.01 10.08
N GLU A 97 -13.08 -7.23 11.15
CA GLU A 97 -12.74 -6.17 12.10
C GLU A 97 -11.93 -5.03 11.47
N ILE A 98 -11.07 -5.34 10.50
CA ILE A 98 -10.32 -4.30 9.77
C ILE A 98 -11.26 -3.50 8.88
N MET A 99 -12.19 -4.18 8.20
CA MET A 99 -13.15 -3.52 7.33
C MET A 99 -14.07 -2.61 8.11
N ILE A 100 -14.52 -3.06 9.27
CA ILE A 100 -15.35 -2.22 10.16
C ILE A 100 -14.52 -1.01 10.64
N ALA A 101 -13.30 -1.24 11.09
CA ALA A 101 -12.41 -0.17 11.56
C ALA A 101 -12.14 0.88 10.47
N ALA A 102 -12.13 0.48 9.20
CA ALA A 102 -11.97 1.41 8.08
C ALA A 102 -13.10 2.46 8.03
N SER A 103 -14.29 2.12 8.54
CA SER A 103 -15.40 3.05 8.60
C SER A 103 -15.29 4.06 9.75
N PHE A 104 -14.46 3.77 10.75
CA PHE A 104 -14.32 4.56 11.97
C PHE A 104 -12.91 5.12 12.16
N LEU A 105 -12.16 5.29 11.09
CA LEU A 105 -10.84 5.90 11.19
C LEU A 105 -10.92 7.31 11.78
N PRO A 106 -9.91 7.74 12.58
CA PRO A 106 -9.92 9.10 13.14
C PRO A 106 -10.08 10.16 12.06
N GLU A 107 -10.90 11.16 12.34
CA GLU A 107 -11.10 12.31 11.45
C GLU A 107 -9.99 13.34 11.64
N PRO A 108 -9.69 14.19 10.64
CA PRO A 108 -10.28 14.17 9.29
C PRO A 108 -9.59 13.17 8.37
N ILE A 109 -10.38 12.46 7.58
CA ILE A 109 -9.87 11.52 6.57
C ILE A 109 -10.65 11.67 5.27
N HIS A 110 -9.94 11.55 4.13
CA HIS A 110 -10.59 11.56 2.82
C HIS A 110 -11.41 10.28 2.59
N GLY A 111 -12.39 10.37 1.67
CA GLY A 111 -13.38 9.33 1.49
C GLY A 111 -13.01 8.17 0.58
N ASP A 112 -11.77 8.09 0.04
CA ASP A 112 -11.39 7.01 -0.87
C ASP A 112 -11.46 5.65 -0.16
N PRO A 113 -12.32 4.71 -0.62
CA PRO A 113 -12.51 3.45 0.09
C PRO A 113 -11.27 2.56 0.12
N GLY A 114 -10.51 2.52 -0.98
CA GLY A 114 -9.29 1.73 -1.06
C GLY A 114 -8.24 2.21 -0.06
N ASP A 115 -8.04 3.52 0.02
CA ASP A 115 -7.10 4.13 0.96
C ASP A 115 -7.53 3.88 2.42
N ARG A 116 -8.83 3.95 2.70
CA ARG A 116 -9.34 3.67 4.05
C ARG A 116 -9.06 2.23 4.48
N LEU A 117 -9.23 1.27 3.57
CA LEU A 117 -8.94 -0.14 3.85
C LEU A 117 -7.45 -0.37 4.08
N ILE A 118 -6.59 0.27 3.28
CA ILE A 118 -5.14 0.20 3.44
C ILE A 118 -4.72 0.80 4.78
N LEU A 119 -5.21 1.97 5.12
CA LEU A 119 -4.90 2.64 6.40
C LEU A 119 -5.38 1.82 7.60
N ALA A 120 -6.58 1.26 7.54
CA ALA A 120 -7.10 0.42 8.63
C ALA A 120 -6.25 -0.83 8.82
N THR A 121 -5.79 -1.44 7.72
CA THR A 121 -4.90 -2.61 7.77
C THR A 121 -3.56 -2.25 8.42
N ALA A 122 -2.97 -1.14 8.02
CA ALA A 122 -1.70 -0.67 8.58
C ALA A 122 -1.80 -0.39 10.08
N ARG A 123 -2.89 0.26 10.51
CA ARG A 123 -3.15 0.55 11.92
C ARG A 123 -3.33 -0.74 12.72
N HIS A 124 -4.07 -1.69 12.19
CA HIS A 124 -4.33 -2.98 12.85
C HIS A 124 -3.04 -3.76 13.12
N HIS A 125 -2.15 -3.80 12.14
CA HIS A 125 -0.89 -4.54 12.23
C HIS A 125 0.30 -3.67 12.69
N GLN A 126 0.09 -2.38 12.94
CA GLN A 126 1.12 -1.44 13.37
C GLN A 126 2.32 -1.41 12.42
N MET A 127 2.05 -1.41 11.13
CA MET A 127 3.09 -1.31 10.11
C MET A 127 2.97 -0.03 9.29
N PRO A 128 4.08 0.51 8.79
CA PRO A 128 4.03 1.73 7.98
C PRO A 128 3.50 1.44 6.57
N VAL A 129 2.80 2.43 6.01
CA VAL A 129 2.36 2.42 4.61
C VAL A 129 3.43 3.08 3.75
N VAL A 130 3.86 2.40 2.71
CA VAL A 130 4.72 2.98 1.67
C VAL A 130 3.81 3.65 0.65
N THR A 131 3.94 4.97 0.53
CA THR A 131 3.02 5.77 -0.30
C THR A 131 3.69 7.04 -0.78
N ARG A 132 3.17 7.59 -1.87
CA ARG A 132 3.51 8.92 -2.40
C ARG A 132 2.29 9.84 -2.33
N ASP A 133 1.13 9.30 -1.93
CA ASP A 133 -0.12 10.05 -1.87
C ASP A 133 -0.06 11.08 -0.74
N ARG A 134 -0.17 12.36 -1.12
CA ARG A 134 -0.13 13.46 -0.17
C ARG A 134 -1.23 13.38 0.87
N LYS A 135 -2.42 12.90 0.51
CA LYS A 135 -3.53 12.78 1.45
C LYS A 135 -3.24 11.78 2.57
N ILE A 136 -2.60 10.65 2.22
CA ILE A 136 -2.20 9.65 3.20
C ILE A 136 -1.04 10.18 4.05
N ILE A 137 -0.06 10.84 3.44
CA ILE A 137 1.07 11.43 4.16
C ILE A 137 0.59 12.48 5.16
N ASP A 138 -0.32 13.35 4.76
CA ASP A 138 -0.88 14.39 5.62
C ASP A 138 -1.69 13.78 6.77
N TYR A 139 -2.47 12.73 6.49
CA TYR A 139 -3.19 12.00 7.52
C TYR A 139 -2.26 11.38 8.56
N ALA A 140 -1.16 10.80 8.09
CA ALA A 140 -0.14 10.22 8.97
C ALA A 140 0.58 11.29 9.80
N SER A 141 0.80 12.48 9.26
CA SER A 141 1.46 13.57 9.99
C SER A 141 0.63 14.06 11.17
N ALA A 142 -0.67 13.82 11.18
CA ALA A 142 -1.54 14.07 12.32
C ALA A 142 -1.43 12.99 13.42
N GLY A 143 -0.61 11.96 13.24
CA GLY A 143 -0.37 10.93 14.23
C GLY A 143 -1.25 9.68 14.08
N HIS A 144 -2.06 9.59 13.04
CA HIS A 144 -3.04 8.51 12.89
C HIS A 144 -2.49 7.26 12.20
N ALA A 145 -1.34 7.37 11.54
CA ALA A 145 -0.70 6.25 10.87
C ALA A 145 0.80 6.52 10.75
N ARG A 146 1.58 5.50 10.38
CA ARG A 146 2.98 5.65 10.01
C ARG A 146 3.10 5.51 8.50
N VAL A 147 3.91 6.35 7.86
CA VAL A 147 4.16 6.28 6.43
C VAL A 147 5.64 6.34 6.13
N ILE A 148 6.00 5.76 5.00
CA ILE A 148 7.30 5.90 4.35
C ILE A 148 7.02 6.50 2.99
N ALA A 149 7.46 7.74 2.78
CA ALA A 149 7.26 8.40 1.49
C ALA A 149 8.14 7.75 0.41
N CYS A 150 7.55 7.47 -0.72
CA CYS A 150 8.30 6.85 -1.83
C CYS A 150 8.28 7.75 -3.14
#